data_7ae30d8f8d9937b6474ab94ed49f4e1a
#
_entry.id   7ae30d8f8d9937b6474ab94ed49f4e1a
#
_cell.length_a   1.000
_cell.length_b   1.000
_cell.length_c   1.000
_cell.angle_alpha   90.00
_cell.angle_beta   90.00
_cell.angle_gamma   90.00
#
_symmetry.space_group_name_H-M   'P 1'
#
loop_
_entity.id
_entity.type
_entity.pdbx_description
1 polymer ?
#
loop_
_entity_poly.entity_id
_entity_poly.type
_entity_poly.pdbx_seq_one_letter_code
_entity_poly.pdbx_strand_id
1 'polypeptide(L)'
;MTEPNATALLFVECQRGVVGDLSVLPALAESARPALRTMGRLAAGAREAGVQVVHLTYLPLAGGRSASRRAPLMRATSSNAGWNESHPAVEIVPEVGVGPEDLVLPRHQGISPVHRTEVLSVLRNMDVDEVVVAGVSTNLAIPLTAAGAADENFAVTVATDACVGTPPEHHASMLRHSLAFVARLATTDQLLAEWSA
;
A
#
# COMPACT_ATOMS: atom_id res chain seq x y z
N MET A 1 -20.52 11.43 -5.40
CA MET A 1 -19.24 11.80 -4.80
C MET A 1 -19.27 11.28 -3.38
N THR A 2 -18.31 10.47 -3.00
CA THR A 2 -18.20 9.93 -1.63
C THR A 2 -17.71 11.05 -0.73
N GLU A 3 -18.28 11.18 0.47
CA GLU A 3 -17.79 12.13 1.47
C GLU A 3 -16.31 11.83 1.78
N PRO A 4 -15.42 12.82 1.91
CA PRO A 4 -14.00 12.58 2.22
C PRO A 4 -13.80 11.72 3.47
N ASN A 5 -14.67 11.86 4.47
CA ASN A 5 -14.65 11.06 5.70
C ASN A 5 -15.03 9.60 5.50
N ALA A 6 -15.67 9.24 4.37
CA ALA A 6 -16.00 7.87 4.01
C ALA A 6 -14.92 7.20 3.15
N THR A 7 -13.80 7.88 2.94
CA THR A 7 -12.68 7.40 2.10
C THR A 7 -11.41 7.19 2.94
N ALA A 8 -10.70 6.09 2.67
CA ALA A 8 -9.37 5.86 3.21
C ALA A 8 -8.33 5.67 2.11
N LEU A 9 -7.15 6.27 2.27
CA LEU A 9 -5.99 6.08 1.40
C LEU A 9 -5.05 5.04 2.01
N LEU A 10 -4.91 3.89 1.34
CA LEU A 10 -4.09 2.76 1.77
C LEU A 10 -2.73 2.79 1.07
N PHE A 11 -1.67 3.12 1.79
CA PHE A 11 -0.30 2.95 1.31
C PHE A 11 0.21 1.55 1.60
N VAL A 12 0.40 0.76 0.55
CA VAL A 12 0.87 -0.62 0.65
C VAL A 12 2.39 -0.65 0.61
N GLU A 13 3.00 -1.11 1.71
CA GLU A 13 4.42 -1.44 1.84
C GLU A 13 5.41 -0.33 1.43
N CYS A 14 5.07 0.94 1.68
CA CYS A 14 5.95 2.08 1.43
C CYS A 14 7.07 2.20 2.50
N GLN A 15 7.72 1.08 2.82
CA GLN A 15 8.74 0.98 3.86
C GLN A 15 10.16 1.12 3.28
N ARG A 16 11.11 1.62 4.09
CA ARG A 16 12.52 1.74 3.69
C ARG A 16 13.13 0.41 3.27
N GLY A 17 12.72 -0.68 3.90
CA GLY A 17 13.15 -2.04 3.55
C GLY A 17 12.49 -2.62 2.30
N VAL A 18 11.49 -1.95 1.71
CA VAL A 18 10.80 -2.41 0.50
C VAL A 18 11.12 -1.51 -0.69
N VAL A 19 10.93 -0.20 -0.56
CA VAL A 19 11.11 0.78 -1.66
C VAL A 19 12.17 1.83 -1.38
N GLY A 20 12.75 1.86 -0.18
CA GLY A 20 13.74 2.84 0.23
C GLY A 20 15.17 2.35 0.14
N ASP A 21 16.03 3.02 0.87
CA ASP A 21 17.48 2.84 0.93
C ASP A 21 17.94 1.48 1.50
N LEU A 22 17.08 0.83 2.28
CA LEU A 22 17.33 -0.48 2.89
C LEU A 22 16.62 -1.63 2.19
N SER A 23 16.17 -1.42 0.95
CA SER A 23 15.34 -2.37 0.23
C SER A 23 15.99 -3.74 0.04
N VAL A 24 15.24 -4.79 0.39
CA VAL A 24 15.58 -6.19 0.06
C VAL A 24 15.08 -6.60 -1.34
N LEU A 25 14.45 -5.67 -2.07
CA LEU A 25 13.89 -5.82 -3.41
C LEU A 25 14.43 -4.70 -4.33
N PRO A 26 15.73 -4.68 -4.66
CA PRO A 26 16.37 -3.55 -5.31
C PRO A 26 15.75 -3.16 -6.66
N ALA A 27 15.31 -4.11 -7.47
CA ALA A 27 14.63 -3.81 -8.74
C ALA A 27 13.29 -3.10 -8.53
N LEU A 28 12.54 -3.45 -7.48
CA LEU A 28 11.30 -2.77 -7.13
C LEU A 28 11.58 -1.36 -6.59
N ALA A 29 12.57 -1.20 -5.71
CA ALA A 29 12.96 0.09 -5.18
C ALA A 29 13.41 1.06 -6.28
N GLU A 30 14.19 0.59 -7.24
CA GLU A 30 14.60 1.38 -8.41
C GLU A 30 13.38 1.82 -9.24
N SER A 31 12.44 0.91 -9.50
CA SER A 31 11.19 1.22 -10.20
C SER A 31 10.31 2.20 -9.43
N ALA A 32 10.30 2.14 -8.10
CA ALA A 32 9.47 2.98 -7.24
C ALA A 32 10.01 4.41 -7.06
N ARG A 33 11.32 4.61 -7.15
CA ARG A 33 11.99 5.89 -6.89
C ARG A 33 11.34 7.11 -7.53
N PRO A 34 10.97 7.11 -8.83
CA PRO A 34 10.30 8.25 -9.46
C PRO A 34 8.92 8.56 -8.87
N ALA A 35 8.20 7.53 -8.39
CA ALA A 35 6.84 7.66 -7.89
C ALA A 35 6.75 8.08 -6.41
N LEU A 36 7.84 7.97 -5.63
CA LEU A 36 7.83 8.30 -4.19
C LEU A 36 7.36 9.74 -3.94
N ARG A 37 7.78 10.69 -4.77
CA ARG A 37 7.31 12.09 -4.67
C ARG A 37 5.81 12.22 -4.94
N THR A 38 5.27 11.49 -5.91
CA THR A 38 3.84 11.46 -6.21
C THR A 38 3.06 10.84 -5.05
N MET A 39 3.56 9.75 -4.47
CA MET A 39 2.98 9.15 -3.26
C MET A 39 2.95 10.14 -2.09
N GLY A 40 4.04 10.90 -1.86
CA GLY A 40 4.09 11.94 -0.83
C GLY A 40 3.09 13.05 -1.07
N ARG A 41 2.94 13.50 -2.32
CA ARG A 41 1.94 14.52 -2.69
C ARG A 41 0.50 14.02 -2.48
N LEU A 42 0.23 12.76 -2.83
CA LEU A 42 -1.07 12.12 -2.58
C LEU A 42 -1.36 12.02 -1.08
N ALA A 43 -0.36 11.63 -0.27
CA ALA A 43 -0.49 11.56 1.19
C ALA A 43 -0.80 12.94 1.82
N ALA A 44 -0.08 13.98 1.40
CA ALA A 44 -0.30 15.34 1.89
C ALA A 44 -1.72 15.83 1.56
N GLY A 45 -2.16 15.69 0.31
CA GLY A 45 -3.49 16.12 -0.10
C GLY A 45 -4.63 15.30 0.54
N ALA A 46 -4.43 14.01 0.78
CA ALA A 46 -5.37 13.19 1.54
C ALA A 46 -5.56 13.72 2.97
N ARG A 47 -4.46 14.01 3.67
CA ARG A 47 -4.49 14.59 5.02
C ARG A 47 -5.17 15.96 5.04
N GLU A 48 -4.86 16.83 4.09
CA GLU A 48 -5.49 18.17 3.95
C GLU A 48 -7.01 18.08 3.72
N ALA A 49 -7.45 17.07 3.00
CA ALA A 49 -8.86 16.82 2.70
C ALA A 49 -9.61 16.04 3.79
N GLY A 50 -8.95 15.61 4.86
CA GLY A 50 -9.55 14.79 5.92
C GLY A 50 -9.76 13.32 5.52
N VAL A 51 -9.15 12.86 4.42
CA VAL A 51 -9.12 11.44 4.03
C VAL A 51 -8.19 10.69 4.96
N GLN A 52 -8.69 9.59 5.56
CA GLN A 52 -7.88 8.78 6.46
C GLN A 52 -6.72 8.12 5.73
N VAL A 53 -5.49 8.43 6.13
CA VAL A 53 -4.30 7.75 5.61
C VAL A 53 -3.97 6.53 6.46
N VAL A 54 -3.73 5.41 5.79
CA VAL A 54 -3.41 4.11 6.42
C VAL A 54 -2.19 3.50 5.76
N HIS A 55 -1.16 3.24 6.54
CA HIS A 55 0.06 2.55 6.10
C HIS A 55 -0.04 1.07 6.38
N LEU A 56 -0.14 0.25 5.34
CA LEU A 56 -0.14 -1.21 5.43
C LEU A 56 1.30 -1.70 5.34
N THR A 57 1.86 -2.11 6.47
CA THR A 57 3.27 -2.48 6.59
C THR A 57 3.48 -3.98 6.74
N TYR A 58 4.68 -4.46 6.41
CA TYR A 58 5.13 -5.81 6.73
C TYR A 58 6.10 -5.76 7.92
N LEU A 59 5.75 -6.45 8.99
CA LEU A 59 6.53 -6.55 10.21
C LEU A 59 6.52 -8.00 10.70
N PRO A 60 7.49 -8.85 10.35
CA PRO A 60 7.52 -10.24 10.79
C PRO A 60 7.67 -10.33 12.32
N LEU A 61 7.10 -11.37 12.91
CA LEU A 61 7.34 -11.66 14.33
C LEU A 61 8.80 -12.04 14.55
N ALA A 62 9.26 -11.87 15.80
CA ALA A 62 10.64 -12.07 16.20
C ALA A 62 11.29 -13.33 15.58
N GLY A 63 12.45 -13.14 14.94
CA GLY A 63 13.18 -14.18 14.23
C GLY A 63 12.52 -14.66 12.95
N GLY A 64 11.61 -13.87 12.36
CA GLY A 64 10.92 -14.20 11.11
C GLY A 64 10.01 -15.43 11.20
N ARG A 65 9.58 -15.82 12.40
CA ARG A 65 8.82 -17.06 12.64
C ARG A 65 7.44 -17.07 11.97
N SER A 66 6.87 -15.89 11.72
CA SER A 66 5.58 -15.72 11.04
C SER A 66 5.68 -15.71 9.51
N ALA A 67 6.88 -15.55 8.95
CA ALA A 67 7.08 -15.51 7.51
C ALA A 67 6.85 -16.89 6.86
N SER A 68 6.13 -16.92 5.74
CA SER A 68 5.95 -18.14 4.97
C SER A 68 7.29 -18.65 4.42
N ARG A 69 7.61 -19.92 4.66
CA ARG A 69 8.81 -20.56 4.09
C ARG A 69 8.53 -21.29 2.78
N ARG A 70 7.27 -21.30 2.30
CA ARG A 70 6.84 -22.06 1.13
C ARG A 70 6.71 -21.18 -0.12
N ALA A 71 6.29 -19.92 0.03
CA ALA A 71 6.21 -18.99 -1.08
C ALA A 71 7.61 -18.59 -1.57
N PRO A 72 7.88 -18.62 -2.89
CA PRO A 72 9.19 -18.23 -3.44
C PRO A 72 9.63 -16.81 -3.03
N LEU A 73 8.72 -15.83 -3.10
CA LEU A 73 8.98 -14.46 -2.67
C LEU A 73 9.49 -14.40 -1.22
N MET A 74 8.81 -15.08 -0.30
CA MET A 74 9.16 -15.05 1.13
C MET A 74 10.49 -15.75 1.41
N ARG A 75 10.89 -16.72 0.57
CA ARG A 75 12.23 -17.30 0.62
C ARG A 75 13.29 -16.35 0.10
N ALA A 76 12.99 -15.66 -1.02
CA ALA A 76 13.91 -14.69 -1.62
C ALA A 76 14.17 -13.48 -0.72
N THR A 77 13.18 -13.09 0.11
CA THR A 77 13.26 -11.97 1.05
C THR A 77 13.54 -12.43 2.48
N SER A 78 14.12 -13.61 2.70
CA SER A 78 14.38 -14.15 4.03
C SER A 78 15.38 -13.29 4.86
N SER A 79 16.13 -12.40 4.24
CA SER A 79 16.96 -11.38 4.91
C SER A 79 16.15 -10.43 5.80
N ASN A 80 14.85 -10.28 5.56
CA ASN A 80 13.97 -9.48 6.41
C ASN A 80 13.59 -10.18 7.74
N ALA A 81 14.06 -11.39 7.98
CA ALA A 81 13.80 -12.12 9.23
C ALA A 81 14.29 -11.40 10.48
N GLY A 82 15.27 -10.50 10.33
CA GLY A 82 15.78 -9.65 11.40
C GLY A 82 14.96 -8.39 11.69
N TRP A 83 13.94 -8.10 10.86
CA TRP A 83 13.12 -6.93 11.08
C TRP A 83 12.29 -7.08 12.35
N ASN A 84 12.20 -5.99 13.09
CA ASN A 84 11.39 -5.83 14.29
C ASN A 84 10.97 -4.36 14.39
N GLU A 85 10.16 -4.01 15.35
CA GLU A 85 9.60 -2.65 15.52
C GLU A 85 10.65 -1.53 15.56
N SER A 86 11.87 -1.83 16.03
CA SER A 86 12.98 -0.87 16.11
C SER A 86 13.91 -0.91 14.91
N HIS A 87 13.67 -1.79 13.93
CA HIS A 87 14.55 -1.90 12.77
C HIS A 87 14.22 -0.82 11.72
N PRO A 88 15.20 -0.03 11.25
CA PRO A 88 14.91 1.09 10.34
C PRO A 88 14.26 0.69 9.00
N ALA A 89 14.41 -0.56 8.58
CA ALA A 89 13.76 -1.07 7.37
C ALA A 89 12.23 -1.10 7.47
N VAL A 90 11.64 -1.11 8.68
CA VAL A 90 10.18 -1.09 8.85
C VAL A 90 9.58 0.31 8.82
N GLU A 91 10.41 1.34 8.94
CA GLU A 91 9.98 2.74 8.84
C GLU A 91 9.41 3.04 7.45
N ILE A 92 8.39 3.91 7.41
CA ILE A 92 7.86 4.46 6.15
C ILE A 92 8.93 5.38 5.54
N VAL A 93 9.05 5.34 4.20
CA VAL A 93 9.99 6.20 3.48
C VAL A 93 9.68 7.69 3.75
N PRO A 94 10.71 8.54 3.90
CA PRO A 94 10.52 9.96 4.25
C PRO A 94 9.63 10.74 3.29
N GLU A 95 9.63 10.37 2.01
CA GLU A 95 8.85 11.04 0.96
C GLU A 95 7.33 10.93 1.21
N VAL A 96 6.87 9.82 1.79
CA VAL A 96 5.46 9.60 2.16
C VAL A 96 5.20 10.09 3.58
N GLY A 97 6.12 9.79 4.50
CA GLY A 97 6.04 10.15 5.91
C GLY A 97 4.83 9.55 6.62
N VAL A 98 4.74 9.77 7.91
CA VAL A 98 3.60 9.40 8.76
C VAL A 98 3.07 10.66 9.43
N GLY A 99 1.81 11.00 9.19
CA GLY A 99 1.13 12.10 9.86
C GLY A 99 0.61 11.70 11.25
N PRO A 100 0.25 12.67 12.10
CA PRO A 100 -0.17 12.40 13.47
C PRO A 100 -1.48 11.59 13.57
N GLU A 101 -2.35 11.70 12.57
CA GLU A 101 -3.64 11.00 12.52
C GLU A 101 -3.60 9.74 11.62
N ASP A 102 -2.45 9.43 11.03
CA ASP A 102 -2.31 8.26 10.19
C ASP A 102 -2.36 6.97 11.01
N LEU A 103 -2.97 5.93 10.44
CA LEU A 103 -2.91 4.60 11.01
C LEU A 103 -1.74 3.83 10.40
N VAL A 104 -1.00 3.12 11.24
CA VAL A 104 0.03 2.16 10.79
C VAL A 104 -0.42 0.77 11.20
N LEU A 105 -0.85 -0.03 10.24
CA LEU A 105 -1.40 -1.37 10.45
C LEU A 105 -0.44 -2.44 9.91
N PRO A 106 0.34 -3.09 10.79
CA PRO A 106 1.29 -4.10 10.36
C PRO A 106 0.61 -5.44 10.10
N ARG A 107 1.01 -6.13 9.03
CA ARG A 107 0.81 -7.57 8.93
C ARG A 107 2.06 -8.33 9.33
N HIS A 108 1.89 -9.42 10.03
CA HIS A 108 2.98 -10.26 10.52
C HIS A 108 3.22 -11.50 9.66
N GLN A 109 2.37 -11.75 8.67
CA GLN A 109 2.37 -12.97 7.88
C GLN A 109 1.77 -12.77 6.48
N GLY A 110 1.95 -13.75 5.62
CA GLY A 110 1.28 -13.79 4.31
C GLY A 110 1.84 -12.80 3.30
N ILE A 111 1.15 -12.69 2.17
CA ILE A 111 1.50 -11.81 1.05
C ILE A 111 0.46 -10.69 0.93
N SER A 112 -0.83 -11.01 1.13
CA SER A 112 -1.91 -10.03 1.05
C SER A 112 -1.90 -9.14 2.29
N PRO A 113 -1.91 -7.81 2.11
CA PRO A 113 -1.99 -6.86 3.23
C PRO A 113 -3.31 -6.89 3.99
N VAL A 114 -4.39 -7.37 3.37
CA VAL A 114 -5.75 -7.35 3.95
C VAL A 114 -6.27 -8.74 4.34
N HIS A 115 -5.65 -9.83 3.86
CA HIS A 115 -6.13 -11.18 4.17
C HIS A 115 -5.74 -11.59 5.59
N ARG A 116 -6.73 -11.84 6.45
CA ARG A 116 -6.56 -12.21 7.86
C ARG A 116 -5.77 -11.19 8.67
N THR A 117 -6.02 -9.92 8.39
CA THR A 117 -5.56 -8.77 9.17
C THR A 117 -6.78 -7.98 9.65
N GLU A 118 -6.59 -7.04 10.56
CA GLU A 118 -7.67 -6.18 11.05
C GLU A 118 -8.05 -5.04 10.08
N VAL A 119 -7.28 -4.80 9.03
CA VAL A 119 -7.39 -3.61 8.16
C VAL A 119 -8.83 -3.32 7.75
N LEU A 120 -9.48 -4.26 7.04
CA LEU A 120 -10.82 -4.01 6.51
C LEU A 120 -11.89 -3.91 7.60
N SER A 121 -11.70 -4.59 8.74
CA SER A 121 -12.59 -4.48 9.88
C SER A 121 -12.46 -3.12 10.59
N VAL A 122 -11.24 -2.61 10.71
CA VAL A 122 -10.98 -1.26 11.27
C VAL A 122 -11.63 -0.21 10.37
N LEU A 123 -11.41 -0.26 9.06
CA LEU A 123 -12.00 0.69 8.12
C LEU A 123 -13.53 0.67 8.17
N ARG A 124 -14.14 -0.51 8.25
CA ARG A 124 -15.60 -0.63 8.36
C ARG A 124 -16.13 -0.02 9.65
N ASN A 125 -15.41 -0.19 10.78
CA ASN A 125 -15.77 0.44 12.05
C ASN A 125 -15.60 1.96 12.04
N MET A 126 -14.88 2.50 11.06
CA MET A 126 -14.71 3.94 10.83
C MET A 126 -15.69 4.48 9.77
N ASP A 127 -16.69 3.68 9.38
CA ASP A 127 -17.69 4.02 8.36
C ASP A 127 -17.06 4.37 6.99
N VAL A 128 -15.92 3.75 6.67
CA VAL A 128 -15.27 3.89 5.36
C VAL A 128 -15.99 3.03 4.33
N ASP A 129 -16.40 3.63 3.23
CA ASP A 129 -17.07 2.98 2.10
C ASP A 129 -16.15 2.83 0.87
N GLU A 130 -15.17 3.73 0.71
CA GLU A 130 -14.22 3.72 -0.38
C GLU A 130 -12.78 3.60 0.11
N VAL A 131 -11.98 2.79 -0.59
CA VAL A 131 -10.53 2.73 -0.37
C VAL A 131 -9.79 3.12 -1.64
N VAL A 132 -8.84 4.03 -1.50
CA VAL A 132 -7.88 4.38 -2.53
C VAL A 132 -6.58 3.64 -2.23
N VAL A 133 -6.10 2.83 -3.18
CA VAL A 133 -4.91 1.99 -3.01
C VAL A 133 -3.73 2.60 -3.74
N ALA A 134 -2.62 2.80 -3.02
CA ALA A 134 -1.35 3.31 -3.51
C ALA A 134 -0.17 2.48 -2.98
N GLY A 135 1.04 2.68 -3.48
CA GLY A 135 2.25 2.01 -3.02
C GLY A 135 2.70 0.85 -3.90
N VAL A 136 3.16 -0.25 -3.29
CA VAL A 136 3.80 -1.36 -4.00
C VAL A 136 3.32 -2.73 -3.52
N SER A 137 3.38 -3.75 -4.34
CA SER A 137 3.68 -3.75 -5.76
C SER A 137 2.45 -4.21 -6.55
N THR A 138 2.28 -3.67 -7.75
CA THR A 138 1.25 -4.17 -8.69
C THR A 138 1.49 -5.60 -9.14
N ASN A 139 2.65 -6.18 -8.79
CA ASN A 139 2.91 -7.59 -9.00
C ASN A 139 2.06 -8.51 -8.11
N LEU A 140 1.83 -8.12 -6.85
CA LEU A 140 1.13 -8.98 -5.87
C LEU A 140 0.29 -8.18 -4.87
N ALA A 141 0.92 -7.34 -4.04
CA ALA A 141 0.26 -6.76 -2.87
C ALA A 141 -0.89 -5.80 -3.24
N ILE A 142 -0.71 -4.96 -4.27
CA ILE A 142 -1.76 -4.04 -4.76
C ILE A 142 -2.98 -4.81 -5.28
N PRO A 143 -2.86 -5.78 -6.23
CA PRO A 143 -4.04 -6.55 -6.67
C PRO A 143 -4.71 -7.34 -5.54
N LEU A 144 -3.94 -7.90 -4.62
CA LEU A 144 -4.50 -8.63 -3.48
C LEU A 144 -5.24 -7.71 -2.50
N THR A 145 -4.77 -6.46 -2.33
CA THR A 145 -5.45 -5.46 -1.52
C THR A 145 -6.74 -5.01 -2.21
N ALA A 146 -6.66 -4.67 -3.50
CA ALA A 146 -7.82 -4.21 -4.26
C ALA A 146 -8.93 -5.27 -4.34
N ALA A 147 -8.57 -6.51 -4.70
CA ALA A 147 -9.54 -7.60 -4.75
C ALA A 147 -10.12 -7.93 -3.38
N GLY A 148 -9.28 -8.00 -2.32
CA GLY A 148 -9.77 -8.28 -0.98
C GLY A 148 -10.69 -7.20 -0.42
N ALA A 149 -10.46 -5.93 -0.74
CA ALA A 149 -11.37 -4.84 -0.37
C ALA A 149 -12.69 -4.90 -1.16
N ALA A 150 -12.62 -5.20 -2.47
CA ALA A 150 -13.81 -5.38 -3.29
C ALA A 150 -14.67 -6.57 -2.82
N ASP A 151 -14.06 -7.70 -2.43
CA ASP A 151 -14.75 -8.87 -1.87
C ASP A 151 -15.48 -8.53 -0.56
N GLU A 152 -15.01 -7.53 0.19
CA GLU A 152 -15.63 -7.03 1.42
C GLU A 152 -16.55 -5.81 1.18
N ASN A 153 -16.92 -5.59 -0.10
CA ASN A 153 -17.89 -4.57 -0.53
C ASN A 153 -17.44 -3.11 -0.35
N PHE A 154 -16.13 -2.83 -0.32
CA PHE A 154 -15.64 -1.46 -0.47
C PHE A 154 -15.64 -1.03 -1.94
N ALA A 155 -15.98 0.23 -2.23
CA ALA A 155 -15.59 0.85 -3.49
C ALA A 155 -14.05 0.96 -3.53
N VAL A 156 -13.44 0.55 -4.63
CA VAL A 156 -11.98 0.54 -4.73
C VAL A 156 -11.51 1.44 -5.86
N THR A 157 -10.57 2.31 -5.55
CA THR A 157 -9.84 3.11 -6.55
C THR A 157 -8.34 2.79 -6.43
N VAL A 158 -7.64 2.67 -7.55
CA VAL A 158 -6.19 2.52 -7.61
C VAL A 158 -5.56 3.79 -8.15
N ALA A 159 -4.66 4.41 -7.38
CA ALA A 159 -3.89 5.59 -7.78
C ALA A 159 -2.76 5.17 -8.74
N THR A 160 -2.99 5.30 -10.05
CA THR A 160 -2.15 4.67 -11.09
C THR A 160 -0.73 5.18 -11.14
N ASP A 161 -0.51 6.46 -10.84
CA ASP A 161 0.79 7.13 -10.81
C ASP A 161 1.46 7.13 -9.42
N ALA A 162 0.71 6.65 -8.41
CA ALA A 162 1.19 6.42 -7.05
C ALA A 162 1.26 4.91 -6.71
N CYS A 163 1.09 4.03 -7.69
CA CYS A 163 1.35 2.60 -7.60
C CYS A 163 2.53 2.22 -8.49
N VAL A 164 3.31 1.23 -8.05
CA VAL A 164 4.45 0.74 -8.83
C VAL A 164 4.54 -0.77 -8.80
N GLY A 165 5.09 -1.34 -9.86
CA GLY A 165 5.50 -2.74 -9.98
C GLY A 165 6.72 -2.86 -10.88
N THR A 166 7.25 -4.04 -11.00
CA THR A 166 8.45 -4.31 -11.81
C THR A 166 8.30 -5.62 -12.58
N PRO A 167 8.72 -5.69 -13.84
CA PRO A 167 9.20 -4.57 -14.66
C PRO A 167 8.05 -3.63 -15.10
N PRO A 168 8.35 -2.43 -15.64
CA PRO A 168 7.33 -1.42 -16.00
C PRO A 168 6.24 -1.91 -16.95
N GLU A 169 6.57 -2.75 -17.92
CA GLU A 169 5.60 -3.35 -18.85
C GLU A 169 4.61 -4.27 -18.15
N HIS A 170 5.06 -5.01 -17.10
CA HIS A 170 4.17 -5.82 -16.27
C HIS A 170 3.25 -4.93 -15.44
N HIS A 171 3.77 -3.87 -14.83
CA HIS A 171 2.96 -2.88 -14.12
C HIS A 171 1.85 -2.31 -15.01
N ALA A 172 2.18 -1.83 -16.22
CA ALA A 172 1.20 -1.32 -17.17
C ALA A 172 0.17 -2.37 -17.60
N SER A 173 0.58 -3.63 -17.73
CA SER A 173 -0.33 -4.75 -18.01
C SER A 173 -1.29 -5.02 -16.85
N MET A 174 -0.79 -5.04 -15.61
CA MET A 174 -1.61 -5.25 -14.41
C MET A 174 -2.68 -4.18 -14.24
N LEU A 175 -2.34 -2.91 -14.48
CA LEU A 175 -3.33 -1.83 -14.45
C LEU A 175 -4.47 -2.10 -15.43
N ARG A 176 -4.14 -2.38 -16.70
CA ARG A 176 -5.13 -2.51 -17.78
C ARG A 176 -5.91 -3.81 -17.77
N HIS A 177 -5.27 -4.92 -17.43
CA HIS A 177 -5.82 -6.26 -17.67
C HIS A 177 -6.20 -7.01 -16.39
N SER A 178 -5.99 -6.41 -15.22
CA SER A 178 -6.36 -7.00 -13.94
C SER A 178 -7.04 -5.99 -13.03
N LEU A 179 -6.37 -4.91 -12.67
CA LEU A 179 -6.88 -3.94 -11.70
C LEU A 179 -8.12 -3.19 -12.22
N ALA A 180 -8.19 -2.87 -13.51
CA ALA A 180 -9.36 -2.25 -14.13
C ALA A 180 -10.66 -3.06 -14.04
N PHE A 181 -10.60 -4.35 -13.66
CA PHE A 181 -11.81 -5.18 -13.45
C PHE A 181 -12.33 -5.13 -12.02
N VAL A 182 -11.51 -4.73 -11.06
CA VAL A 182 -11.85 -4.75 -9.63
C VAL A 182 -11.80 -3.36 -8.98
N ALA A 183 -11.31 -2.35 -9.70
CA ALA A 183 -11.11 -1.00 -9.18
C ALA A 183 -11.30 0.06 -10.26
N ARG A 184 -11.72 1.24 -9.85
CA ARG A 184 -11.58 2.46 -10.64
C ARG A 184 -10.10 2.81 -10.73
N LEU A 185 -9.64 3.26 -11.88
CA LEU A 185 -8.28 3.76 -12.06
C LEU A 185 -8.30 5.29 -12.10
N ALA A 186 -7.52 5.94 -11.26
CA ALA A 186 -7.40 7.39 -11.21
C ALA A 186 -5.94 7.81 -11.02
N THR A 187 -5.59 9.01 -11.45
CA THR A 187 -4.30 9.63 -11.16
C THR A 187 -4.36 10.40 -9.84
N THR A 188 -3.21 10.70 -9.27
CA THR A 188 -3.09 11.58 -8.10
C THR A 188 -3.79 12.91 -8.33
N ASP A 189 -3.63 13.54 -9.50
CA ASP A 189 -4.26 14.84 -9.79
C ASP A 189 -5.79 14.75 -9.81
N GLN A 190 -6.36 13.67 -10.35
CA GLN A 190 -7.80 13.43 -10.33
C GLN A 190 -8.33 13.26 -8.91
N LEU A 191 -7.65 12.45 -8.09
CA LEU A 191 -8.03 12.22 -6.69
C LEU A 191 -7.97 13.52 -5.86
N LEU A 192 -6.89 14.29 -5.99
CA LEU A 192 -6.76 15.56 -5.29
C LEU A 192 -7.83 16.57 -5.70
N ALA A 193 -8.19 16.62 -6.97
CA ALA A 193 -9.26 17.47 -7.45
C ALA A 193 -10.64 17.05 -6.90
N GLU A 194 -10.90 15.75 -6.81
CA GLU A 194 -12.13 15.20 -6.24
C GLU A 194 -12.26 15.49 -4.74
N TRP A 195 -11.16 15.39 -3.99
CA TRP A 195 -11.14 15.65 -2.54
C TRP A 195 -11.18 17.14 -2.16
N SER A 196 -10.89 18.03 -3.11
CA SER A 196 -10.91 19.49 -2.91
C SER A 196 -12.26 20.11 -3.30
N ALA A 197 -13.22 19.34 -3.82
CA ALA A 197 -14.50 19.80 -4.32
C ALA A 197 -15.59 19.79 -3.24
#